data_f10df7ec226788861062e1421b2e5093
#
_entry.id   f10df7ec226788861062e1421b2e5093
#
_cell.length_a   1.000
_cell.length_b   1.000
_cell.length_c   1.000
_cell.angle_alpha   90.00
_cell.angle_beta   90.00
_cell.angle_gamma   90.00
#
_symmetry.space_group_name_H-M   'P 1'
#
loop_
_entity.id
_entity.type
_entity.pdbx_description
1 polymer ?
#
loop_
_entity_poly.entity_id
_entity_poly.type
_entity_poly.pdbx_seq_one_letter_code
_entity_poly.pdbx_strand_id
1 'polypeptide(L)'
;FEGIKHNITKIKSMEGIDVCWAEEAEAISDMSWDVLVPTIRKANSEIWISFNPKFDDDATYVRFVSNPPANCIAIKMNWTDNKYISQELIDEKNDLKERDLDKYLWVWEGHCLKVLDGAVYMDEMRKMRDDGRISNVPYEPSKPVYTFWDLGFGDSTAIWFVQMVAMQYRVIDYIEDNRKSIDYYVREIQAKPYVFERHYLPHDGRHANLATGKTIQEIVEGFGLRVEIVPQIGIDNGINAVRMAMPNVWIDENKCKEGIKALEYYHYETDKNGNRRNIPAHDWSSHAADAFGHEEPS
;
A
#
# COMPACT_ATOMS: atom_id res chain seq x y z
N PHE A 1 3.80 20.06 -23.44
CA PHE A 1 3.86 19.02 -22.39
C PHE A 1 3.77 19.69 -21.03
N GLU A 2 2.91 19.18 -20.15
CA GLU A 2 2.70 19.70 -18.81
C GLU A 2 2.64 18.53 -17.83
N GLY A 3 3.36 18.63 -16.70
CA GLY A 3 3.31 17.63 -15.65
C GLY A 3 2.05 17.78 -14.79
N ILE A 4 1.18 16.80 -14.79
CA ILE A 4 -0.11 16.86 -14.08
C ILE A 4 0.04 16.85 -12.55
N LYS A 5 1.04 16.15 -12.03
CA LYS A 5 1.27 15.98 -10.58
C LYS A 5 1.55 17.30 -9.84
N HIS A 6 2.23 18.23 -10.48
CA HIS A 6 2.65 19.50 -9.85
C HIS A 6 1.97 20.76 -10.41
N ASN A 7 1.24 20.64 -11.51
CA ASN A 7 0.68 21.77 -12.24
C ASN A 7 -0.84 21.73 -12.41
N ILE A 8 -1.55 21.04 -11.52
CA ILE A 8 -3.00 20.84 -11.63
C ILE A 8 -3.78 22.16 -11.66
N THR A 9 -3.30 23.18 -10.98
CA THR A 9 -3.91 24.52 -10.97
C THR A 9 -3.79 25.21 -12.35
N LYS A 10 -2.66 25.00 -13.04
CA LYS A 10 -2.43 25.52 -14.39
C LYS A 10 -3.33 24.82 -15.41
N ILE A 11 -3.56 23.54 -15.25
CA ILE A 11 -4.46 22.76 -16.11
C ILE A 11 -5.89 23.28 -16.02
N LYS A 12 -6.38 23.67 -14.83
CA LYS A 12 -7.71 24.25 -14.65
C LYS A 12 -7.97 25.50 -15.51
N SER A 13 -6.93 26.25 -15.87
CA SER A 13 -7.05 27.49 -16.66
C SER A 13 -6.94 27.25 -18.17
N MET A 14 -6.74 26.03 -18.61
CA MET A 14 -6.65 25.70 -20.05
C MET A 14 -8.05 25.62 -20.66
N GLU A 15 -8.26 26.35 -21.73
CA GLU A 15 -9.52 26.37 -22.49
C GLU A 15 -9.29 25.96 -23.94
N GLY A 16 -10.34 25.44 -24.59
CA GLY A 16 -10.32 25.17 -26.02
C GLY A 16 -9.50 23.95 -26.46
N ILE A 17 -9.19 23.02 -25.55
CA ILE A 17 -8.44 21.81 -25.83
C ILE A 17 -9.31 20.86 -26.67
N ASP A 18 -8.81 20.41 -27.82
CA ASP A 18 -9.47 19.41 -28.66
C ASP A 18 -9.12 17.99 -28.25
N VAL A 19 -7.83 17.74 -27.99
CA VAL A 19 -7.32 16.42 -27.57
C VAL A 19 -6.36 16.61 -26.40
N CYS A 20 -6.56 15.83 -25.35
CA CYS A 20 -5.65 15.69 -24.24
C CYS A 20 -5.08 14.27 -24.23
N TRP A 21 -3.77 14.11 -24.36
CA TRP A 21 -3.13 12.81 -24.24
C TRP A 21 -2.40 12.72 -22.90
N ALA A 22 -2.86 11.80 -22.05
CA ALA A 22 -2.24 11.45 -20.78
C ALA A 22 -1.41 10.17 -20.97
N GLU A 23 -0.09 10.30 -20.96
CA GLU A 23 0.88 9.21 -21.07
C GLU A 23 1.39 8.83 -19.68
N GLU A 24 1.76 7.55 -19.49
CA GLU A 24 2.16 7.00 -18.20
C GLU A 24 1.12 7.31 -17.11
N ALA A 25 -0.15 7.12 -17.47
CA ALA A 25 -1.26 7.60 -16.66
C ALA A 25 -1.54 6.77 -15.40
N GLU A 26 -0.83 5.67 -15.16
CA GLU A 26 -0.90 4.87 -13.92
C GLU A 26 -0.56 5.69 -12.67
N ALA A 27 0.30 6.70 -12.82
CA ALA A 27 0.72 7.57 -11.71
C ALA A 27 -0.24 8.74 -11.42
N ILE A 28 -1.32 8.89 -12.19
CA ILE A 28 -2.28 10.01 -12.03
C ILE A 28 -3.24 9.69 -10.88
N SER A 29 -3.29 10.58 -9.88
CA SER A 29 -4.19 10.44 -8.74
C SER A 29 -5.66 10.72 -9.11
N ASP A 30 -6.59 10.19 -8.30
CA ASP A 30 -8.03 10.41 -8.49
C ASP A 30 -8.40 11.89 -8.44
N MET A 31 -7.80 12.65 -7.50
CA MET A 31 -7.95 14.12 -7.43
C MET A 31 -7.50 14.80 -8.73
N SER A 32 -6.43 14.32 -9.38
CA SER A 32 -5.96 14.87 -10.65
C SER A 32 -6.93 14.58 -11.78
N TRP A 33 -7.53 13.39 -11.81
CA TRP A 33 -8.59 13.04 -12.76
C TRP A 33 -9.85 13.87 -12.55
N ASP A 34 -10.25 14.14 -11.32
CA ASP A 34 -11.41 14.98 -10.99
C ASP A 34 -11.25 16.44 -11.45
N VAL A 35 -10.02 16.88 -11.63
CA VAL A 35 -9.72 18.20 -12.20
C VAL A 35 -9.58 18.14 -13.71
N LEU A 36 -8.86 17.15 -14.25
CA LEU A 36 -8.55 17.08 -15.68
C LEU A 36 -9.81 16.83 -16.52
N VAL A 37 -10.60 15.83 -16.15
CA VAL A 37 -11.78 15.43 -16.94
C VAL A 37 -12.76 16.59 -17.15
N PRO A 38 -13.18 17.36 -16.12
CA PRO A 38 -14.06 18.51 -16.33
C PRO A 38 -13.39 19.70 -17.05
N THR A 39 -12.05 19.75 -17.09
CA THR A 39 -11.32 20.82 -17.79
C THR A 39 -11.38 20.63 -19.30
N ILE A 40 -11.39 19.40 -19.78
CA ILE A 40 -11.53 19.07 -21.22
C ILE A 40 -13.02 19.06 -21.58
N ARG A 41 -13.56 20.25 -21.87
CA ARG A 41 -15.01 20.49 -22.01
C ARG A 41 -15.45 21.06 -23.37
N LYS A 42 -14.54 21.19 -24.32
CA LYS A 42 -14.90 21.64 -25.67
C LYS A 42 -15.75 20.57 -26.35
N ALA A 43 -16.71 20.98 -27.16
CA ALA A 43 -17.53 20.03 -27.92
C ALA A 43 -16.64 19.15 -28.81
N ASN A 44 -16.87 17.85 -28.79
CA ASN A 44 -16.07 16.83 -29.49
C ASN A 44 -14.60 16.75 -29.07
N SER A 45 -14.25 17.20 -27.84
CA SER A 45 -12.93 16.98 -27.31
C SER A 45 -12.77 15.55 -26.80
N GLU A 46 -11.53 15.06 -26.83
CA GLU A 46 -11.18 13.70 -26.47
C GLU A 46 -10.06 13.69 -25.43
N ILE A 47 -10.08 12.69 -24.56
CA ILE A 47 -8.97 12.36 -23.64
C ILE A 47 -8.44 11.00 -24.05
N TRP A 48 -7.20 10.96 -24.48
CA TRP A 48 -6.48 9.75 -24.81
C TRP A 48 -5.59 9.37 -23.65
N ILE A 49 -5.67 8.13 -23.20
CA ILE A 49 -4.98 7.65 -22.02
C ILE A 49 -4.15 6.44 -22.41
N SER A 50 -2.85 6.49 -22.18
CA SER A 50 -1.95 5.35 -22.34
C SER A 50 -1.21 5.05 -21.06
N PHE A 51 -1.20 3.80 -20.64
CA PHE A 51 -0.52 3.37 -19.42
C PHE A 51 -0.29 1.86 -19.41
N ASN A 52 0.71 1.44 -18.66
CA ASN A 52 0.89 0.06 -18.26
C ASN A 52 0.26 -0.13 -16.89
N PRO A 53 -0.76 -1.00 -16.74
CA PRO A 53 -1.39 -1.24 -15.44
C PRO A 53 -0.35 -1.65 -14.41
N LYS A 54 -0.30 -0.94 -13.29
CA LYS A 54 0.59 -1.32 -12.20
C LYS A 54 -0.20 -2.00 -11.11
N PHE A 55 -1.25 -1.37 -10.62
CA PHE A 55 -2.14 -1.90 -9.60
C PHE A 55 -3.59 -1.84 -10.05
N ASP A 56 -4.39 -2.79 -9.62
CA ASP A 56 -5.81 -2.86 -9.97
C ASP A 56 -6.65 -1.81 -9.23
N ASP A 57 -6.10 -1.18 -8.18
CA ASP A 57 -6.68 -0.07 -7.43
C ASP A 57 -6.11 1.30 -7.82
N ASP A 58 -5.18 1.40 -8.76
CA ASP A 58 -4.74 2.68 -9.30
C ASP A 58 -5.92 3.46 -9.87
N ALA A 59 -6.00 4.77 -9.56
CA ALA A 59 -7.13 5.62 -9.92
C ALA A 59 -7.48 5.56 -11.43
N THR A 60 -6.48 5.50 -12.30
CA THR A 60 -6.64 5.36 -13.74
C THR A 60 -7.25 4.00 -14.11
N TYR A 61 -6.76 2.92 -13.49
CA TYR A 61 -7.26 1.58 -13.75
C TYR A 61 -8.71 1.42 -13.26
N VAL A 62 -9.00 1.86 -12.04
CA VAL A 62 -10.36 1.82 -11.48
C VAL A 62 -11.33 2.62 -12.34
N ARG A 63 -10.96 3.84 -12.74
CA ARG A 63 -11.86 4.76 -13.45
C ARG A 63 -12.13 4.39 -14.91
N PHE A 64 -11.15 3.85 -15.62
CA PHE A 64 -11.22 3.64 -17.08
C PHE A 64 -11.18 2.18 -17.52
N VAL A 65 -10.83 1.25 -16.63
CA VAL A 65 -10.81 -0.19 -16.92
C VAL A 65 -11.84 -0.95 -16.09
N SER A 66 -11.82 -0.81 -14.76
CA SER A 66 -12.75 -1.54 -13.88
C SER A 66 -14.17 -0.95 -13.91
N ASN A 67 -14.31 0.39 -13.92
CA ASN A 67 -15.59 1.10 -13.93
C ASN A 67 -15.61 2.16 -15.05
N PRO A 68 -15.48 1.79 -16.34
CA PRO A 68 -15.34 2.75 -17.43
C PRO A 68 -16.63 3.60 -17.58
N PRO A 69 -16.49 4.92 -17.81
CA PRO A 69 -17.61 5.76 -18.21
C PRO A 69 -18.30 5.27 -19.51
N ALA A 70 -19.56 5.56 -19.68
CA ALA A 70 -20.35 5.06 -20.82
C ALA A 70 -19.79 5.45 -22.21
N ASN A 71 -19.03 6.56 -22.28
CA ASN A 71 -18.37 7.04 -23.49
C ASN A 71 -16.86 6.69 -23.56
N CYS A 72 -16.41 5.78 -22.73
CA CYS A 72 -15.02 5.30 -22.71
C CYS A 72 -14.86 4.08 -23.62
N ILE A 73 -13.76 4.04 -24.37
CA ILE A 73 -13.34 2.89 -25.15
C ILE A 73 -12.01 2.42 -24.55
N ALA A 74 -12.02 1.29 -23.86
CA ALA A 74 -10.81 0.67 -23.30
C ALA A 74 -10.32 -0.42 -24.27
N ILE A 75 -9.06 -0.30 -24.70
CA ILE A 75 -8.43 -1.25 -25.62
C ILE A 75 -7.18 -1.78 -24.91
N LYS A 76 -7.13 -3.08 -24.66
CA LYS A 76 -5.90 -3.75 -24.21
C LYS A 76 -5.05 -4.06 -25.45
N MET A 77 -3.83 -3.53 -25.47
CA MET A 77 -2.81 -3.84 -26.48
C MET A 77 -1.69 -4.65 -25.83
N ASN A 78 -1.12 -5.57 -26.60
CA ASN A 78 -0.15 -6.53 -26.12
C ASN A 78 0.98 -6.68 -27.14
N TRP A 79 2.07 -7.33 -26.78
CA TRP A 79 3.21 -7.60 -27.65
C TRP A 79 2.80 -8.36 -28.93
N THR A 80 1.75 -9.18 -28.89
CA THR A 80 1.19 -9.91 -30.04
C THR A 80 0.56 -8.99 -31.09
N ASP A 81 0.17 -7.77 -30.69
CA ASP A 81 -0.41 -6.78 -31.60
C ASP A 81 0.67 -6.00 -32.37
N ASN A 82 1.92 -6.08 -31.91
CA ASN A 82 3.05 -5.44 -32.57
C ASN A 82 3.64 -6.34 -33.69
N LYS A 83 3.28 -6.05 -34.90
CA LYS A 83 3.77 -6.77 -36.10
C LYS A 83 5.26 -6.58 -36.40
N TYR A 84 5.89 -5.61 -35.74
CA TYR A 84 7.29 -5.22 -35.97
C TYR A 84 8.19 -5.51 -34.75
N ILE A 85 7.74 -6.38 -33.85
CA ILE A 85 8.54 -6.76 -32.71
C ILE A 85 9.84 -7.45 -33.16
N SER A 86 10.98 -7.04 -32.61
CA SER A 86 12.27 -7.64 -32.96
C SER A 86 12.47 -9.01 -32.30
N GLN A 87 13.37 -9.80 -32.88
CA GLN A 87 13.69 -11.11 -32.32
C GLN A 87 14.32 -10.99 -30.93
N GLU A 88 15.15 -9.98 -30.71
CA GLU A 88 15.79 -9.72 -29.41
C GLU A 88 14.75 -9.49 -28.29
N LEU A 89 13.68 -8.74 -28.59
CA LEU A 89 12.58 -8.54 -27.64
C LEU A 89 11.77 -9.82 -27.39
N ILE A 90 11.61 -10.67 -28.41
CA ILE A 90 10.97 -11.98 -28.26
C ILE A 90 11.83 -12.89 -27.35
N ASP A 91 13.14 -12.88 -27.54
CA ASP A 91 14.08 -13.69 -26.75
C ASP A 91 14.09 -13.20 -25.29
N GLU A 92 14.15 -11.89 -25.04
CA GLU A 92 14.04 -11.29 -23.70
C GLU A 92 12.72 -11.64 -23.01
N LYS A 93 11.62 -11.56 -23.74
CA LYS A 93 10.29 -11.95 -23.27
C LYS A 93 10.25 -13.41 -22.84
N ASN A 94 10.83 -14.31 -23.62
CA ASN A 94 10.85 -15.75 -23.33
C ASN A 94 11.72 -16.03 -22.12
N ASP A 95 12.90 -15.42 -22.02
CA ASP A 95 13.79 -15.51 -20.86
C ASP A 95 13.12 -15.01 -19.59
N LEU A 96 12.45 -13.86 -19.67
CA LEU A 96 11.70 -13.32 -18.53
C LEU A 96 10.57 -14.25 -18.10
N LYS A 97 9.86 -14.87 -19.04
CA LYS A 97 8.79 -15.82 -18.74
C LYS A 97 9.25 -17.04 -17.98
N GLU A 98 10.44 -17.55 -18.30
CA GLU A 98 11.04 -18.71 -17.63
C GLU A 98 11.60 -18.34 -16.25
N ARG A 99 12.16 -17.13 -16.12
CA ARG A 99 12.85 -16.68 -14.93
C ARG A 99 11.90 -16.06 -13.89
N ASP A 100 10.89 -15.30 -14.34
CA ASP A 100 9.97 -14.54 -13.50
C ASP A 100 8.59 -14.39 -14.18
N LEU A 101 7.71 -15.33 -13.89
CA LEU A 101 6.38 -15.37 -14.50
C LEU A 101 5.52 -14.15 -14.13
N ASP A 102 5.58 -13.66 -12.88
CA ASP A 102 4.76 -12.54 -12.43
C ASP A 102 5.18 -11.25 -13.13
N LYS A 103 6.49 -11.01 -13.25
CA LYS A 103 7.03 -9.88 -14.01
C LYS A 103 6.72 -9.98 -15.50
N TYR A 104 6.80 -11.18 -16.08
CA TYR A 104 6.38 -11.42 -17.47
C TYR A 104 4.90 -11.06 -17.66
N LEU A 105 4.01 -11.50 -16.77
CA LEU A 105 2.58 -11.21 -16.83
C LEU A 105 2.32 -9.70 -16.73
N TRP A 106 3.07 -8.99 -15.91
CA TRP A 106 2.95 -7.54 -15.81
C TRP A 106 3.49 -6.82 -17.04
N VAL A 107 4.75 -7.05 -17.40
CA VAL A 107 5.46 -6.28 -18.44
C VAL A 107 4.94 -6.61 -19.84
N TRP A 108 4.69 -7.90 -20.12
CA TRP A 108 4.38 -8.39 -21.46
C TRP A 108 2.91 -8.69 -21.69
N GLU A 109 2.18 -9.09 -20.66
CA GLU A 109 0.76 -9.43 -20.79
C GLU A 109 -0.16 -8.32 -20.24
N GLY A 110 0.38 -7.25 -19.64
CA GLY A 110 -0.37 -6.12 -19.11
C GLY A 110 -1.34 -6.50 -17.99
N HIS A 111 -0.93 -7.45 -17.15
CA HIS A 111 -1.62 -7.75 -15.91
C HIS A 111 -1.16 -6.78 -14.82
N CYS A 112 -2.03 -6.50 -13.85
CA CYS A 112 -1.60 -5.78 -12.66
C CYS A 112 -0.63 -6.62 -11.83
N LEU A 113 0.33 -5.95 -11.19
CA LEU A 113 1.21 -6.59 -10.22
C LEU A 113 0.40 -7.09 -9.04
N LYS A 114 0.66 -8.33 -8.64
CA LYS A 114 0.09 -8.90 -7.41
C LYS A 114 1.02 -8.71 -6.21
N VAL A 115 2.33 -8.85 -6.46
CA VAL A 115 3.40 -8.65 -5.47
C VAL A 115 4.60 -8.04 -6.20
N LEU A 116 5.29 -7.07 -5.59
CA LEU A 116 6.45 -6.44 -6.19
C LEU A 116 7.64 -7.41 -6.21
N ASP A 117 8.30 -7.56 -7.38
CA ASP A 117 9.55 -8.31 -7.48
C ASP A 117 10.62 -7.70 -6.55
N GLY A 118 11.25 -8.55 -5.74
CA GLY A 118 12.18 -8.09 -4.71
C GLY A 118 11.52 -7.55 -3.43
N ALA A 119 10.19 -7.68 -3.28
CA ALA A 119 9.52 -7.37 -2.03
C ALA A 119 10.07 -8.22 -0.87
N VAL A 120 10.14 -7.61 0.31
CA VAL A 120 10.69 -8.25 1.52
C VAL A 120 9.91 -9.50 1.89
N TYR A 121 8.57 -9.46 1.76
CA TYR A 121 7.66 -10.54 2.15
C TYR A 121 7.02 -11.24 0.95
N MET A 122 7.66 -11.23 -0.21
CA MET A 122 7.09 -11.73 -1.48
C MET A 122 6.58 -13.16 -1.38
N ASP A 123 7.43 -14.07 -0.89
CA ASP A 123 7.10 -15.50 -0.82
C ASP A 123 6.05 -15.77 0.24
N GLU A 124 6.13 -15.09 1.37
CA GLU A 124 5.19 -15.21 2.48
C GLU A 124 3.79 -14.72 2.07
N MET A 125 3.68 -13.54 1.45
CA MET A 125 2.41 -12.97 1.01
C MET A 125 1.76 -13.81 -0.10
N ARG A 126 2.56 -14.31 -1.05
CA ARG A 126 2.09 -15.24 -2.09
C ARG A 126 1.50 -16.50 -1.44
N LYS A 127 2.24 -17.10 -0.52
CA LYS A 127 1.78 -18.29 0.21
C LYS A 127 0.52 -18.02 1.03
N MET A 128 0.38 -16.86 1.64
CA MET A 128 -0.82 -16.47 2.38
C MET A 128 -2.04 -16.38 1.47
N ARG A 129 -1.89 -15.89 0.23
CA ARG A 129 -2.96 -15.86 -0.77
C ARG A 129 -3.33 -17.26 -1.24
N ASP A 130 -2.35 -18.07 -1.57
CA ASP A 130 -2.56 -19.46 -2.05
C ASP A 130 -3.24 -20.33 -0.97
N ASP A 131 -2.88 -20.13 0.30
CA ASP A 131 -3.48 -20.84 1.44
C ASP A 131 -4.87 -20.27 1.84
N GLY A 132 -5.35 -19.18 1.22
CA GLY A 132 -6.61 -18.52 1.56
C GLY A 132 -6.59 -17.81 2.92
N ARG A 133 -5.41 -17.44 3.44
CA ARG A 133 -5.24 -16.76 4.73
C ARG A 133 -5.43 -15.24 4.64
N ILE A 134 -5.46 -14.68 3.44
CA ILE A 134 -5.97 -13.34 3.15
C ILE A 134 -7.41 -13.53 2.69
N SER A 135 -8.37 -13.24 3.57
CA SER A 135 -9.79 -13.56 3.36
C SER A 135 -10.67 -12.76 4.34
N ASN A 136 -11.94 -13.11 4.49
CA ASN A 136 -12.76 -12.51 5.53
C ASN A 136 -12.37 -13.06 6.92
N VAL A 137 -11.85 -12.19 7.80
CA VAL A 137 -11.42 -12.54 9.16
C VAL A 137 -12.30 -11.79 10.17
N PRO A 138 -13.38 -12.43 10.67
CA PRO A 138 -14.31 -11.76 11.58
C PRO A 138 -13.71 -11.53 12.96
N TYR A 139 -14.11 -10.41 13.59
CA TYR A 139 -13.85 -10.13 14.99
C TYR A 139 -14.49 -11.19 15.89
N GLU A 140 -13.71 -11.72 16.84
CA GLU A 140 -14.16 -12.69 17.87
C GLU A 140 -14.40 -11.94 19.20
N PRO A 141 -15.69 -11.72 19.62
CA PRO A 141 -15.98 -10.91 20.80
C PRO A 141 -15.45 -11.47 22.11
N SER A 142 -15.16 -12.76 22.17
CA SER A 142 -14.61 -13.42 23.37
C SER A 142 -13.11 -13.21 23.57
N LYS A 143 -12.43 -12.60 22.58
CA LYS A 143 -10.99 -12.38 22.59
C LYS A 143 -10.68 -10.89 22.54
N PRO A 144 -9.68 -10.43 23.34
CA PRO A 144 -9.25 -9.04 23.28
C PRO A 144 -8.54 -8.72 21.99
N VAL A 145 -8.52 -7.43 21.63
CA VAL A 145 -7.77 -6.88 20.52
C VAL A 145 -6.52 -6.19 21.03
N TYR A 146 -5.42 -6.43 20.36
CA TYR A 146 -4.14 -5.76 20.51
C TYR A 146 -3.92 -4.83 19.32
N THR A 147 -3.26 -3.69 19.52
CA THR A 147 -2.89 -2.83 18.40
C THR A 147 -1.38 -2.64 18.34
N PHE A 148 -0.84 -2.63 17.15
CA PHE A 148 0.58 -2.44 16.86
C PHE A 148 0.75 -1.21 16.00
N TRP A 149 1.57 -0.27 16.46
CA TRP A 149 1.69 1.07 15.88
C TRP A 149 3.07 1.30 15.26
N ASP A 150 3.09 1.97 14.12
CA ASP A 150 4.23 2.75 13.66
C ASP A 150 3.86 4.23 13.72
N LEU A 151 4.76 5.09 14.22
CA LEU A 151 4.47 6.49 14.51
C LEU A 151 5.20 7.40 13.51
N GLY A 152 4.45 8.08 12.65
CA GLY A 152 4.97 9.11 11.76
C GLY A 152 4.11 10.39 11.82
N PHE A 153 4.73 11.55 12.02
CA PHE A 153 4.01 12.84 11.95
C PHE A 153 4.09 13.47 10.56
N GLY A 154 5.25 13.49 9.95
CA GLY A 154 5.47 13.98 8.57
C GLY A 154 5.09 12.96 7.52
N ASP A 155 5.18 11.69 7.89
CA ASP A 155 4.84 10.51 7.13
C ASP A 155 3.53 9.91 7.65
N SER A 156 3.22 8.64 7.32
CA SER A 156 2.02 7.98 7.81
C SER A 156 2.22 7.39 9.22
N THR A 157 1.16 7.41 10.03
CA THR A 157 1.04 6.53 11.21
C THR A 157 0.18 5.34 10.80
N ALA A 158 0.71 4.14 11.03
CA ALA A 158 0.06 2.86 10.70
C ALA A 158 -0.30 2.09 11.98
N ILE A 159 -1.49 1.48 12.01
CA ILE A 159 -2.00 0.75 13.18
C ILE A 159 -2.68 -0.54 12.73
N TRP A 160 -2.14 -1.68 13.13
CA TRP A 160 -2.75 -2.99 12.94
C TRP A 160 -3.57 -3.40 14.18
N PHE A 161 -4.69 -4.08 13.94
CA PHE A 161 -5.58 -4.62 14.97
C PHE A 161 -5.57 -6.14 14.92
N VAL A 162 -5.08 -6.76 15.98
CA VAL A 162 -4.80 -8.19 16.02
C VAL A 162 -5.51 -8.86 17.16
N GLN A 163 -6.07 -10.04 16.92
CA GLN A 163 -6.56 -10.96 17.95
C GLN A 163 -5.76 -12.26 17.95
N MET A 164 -5.46 -12.78 19.11
CA MET A 164 -4.90 -14.12 19.26
C MET A 164 -6.03 -15.12 19.49
N VAL A 165 -6.26 -16.01 18.53
CA VAL A 165 -7.29 -17.05 18.60
C VAL A 165 -6.66 -18.41 18.38
N ALA A 166 -6.62 -19.25 19.41
CA ALA A 166 -5.80 -20.45 19.43
C ALA A 166 -4.33 -20.13 19.17
N MET A 167 -3.70 -20.66 18.16
CA MET A 167 -2.32 -20.30 17.79
C MET A 167 -2.27 -19.42 16.53
N GLN A 168 -3.38 -18.72 16.22
CA GLN A 168 -3.49 -17.85 15.05
C GLN A 168 -3.46 -16.38 15.45
N TYR A 169 -2.72 -15.59 14.70
CA TYR A 169 -2.80 -14.13 14.72
C TYR A 169 -3.84 -13.69 13.68
N ARG A 170 -4.96 -13.19 14.14
CA ARG A 170 -6.04 -12.70 13.28
C ARG A 170 -6.00 -11.19 13.19
N VAL A 171 -5.52 -10.70 12.08
CA VAL A 171 -5.47 -9.27 11.76
C VAL A 171 -6.83 -8.86 11.22
N ILE A 172 -7.61 -8.15 12.04
CA ILE A 172 -9.04 -7.91 11.81
C ILE A 172 -9.34 -6.51 11.31
N ASP A 173 -8.40 -5.58 11.41
CA ASP A 173 -8.58 -4.19 10.98
C ASP A 173 -7.22 -3.50 10.80
N TYR A 174 -7.23 -2.36 10.09
CA TYR A 174 -6.07 -1.54 9.84
C TYR A 174 -6.46 -0.07 9.74
N ILE A 175 -5.63 0.83 10.24
CA ILE A 175 -5.75 2.27 10.07
C ILE A 175 -4.41 2.82 9.62
N GLU A 176 -4.43 3.65 8.61
CA GLU A 176 -3.29 4.46 8.19
C GLU A 176 -3.77 5.85 7.81
N ASP A 177 -3.09 6.88 8.30
CA ASP A 177 -3.33 8.27 7.91
C ASP A 177 -2.05 9.07 8.12
N ASN A 178 -1.96 10.25 7.53
CA ASN A 178 -0.82 11.15 7.71
C ASN A 178 -1.27 12.51 8.23
N ARG A 179 -0.32 13.25 8.83
CA ARG A 179 -0.55 14.62 9.35
C ARG A 179 -1.72 14.76 10.31
N LYS A 180 -2.01 13.69 11.05
CA LYS A 180 -3.01 13.69 12.11
C LYS A 180 -2.33 13.71 13.49
N SER A 181 -3.04 14.24 14.47
CA SER A 181 -2.59 14.23 15.85
C SER A 181 -2.85 12.86 16.51
N ILE A 182 -2.13 12.54 17.58
CA ILE A 182 -2.29 11.28 18.30
C ILE A 182 -3.72 11.11 18.82
N ASP A 183 -4.37 12.17 19.28
CA ASP A 183 -5.76 12.13 19.75
C ASP A 183 -6.76 11.79 18.65
N TYR A 184 -6.46 12.06 17.37
CA TYR A 184 -7.26 11.59 16.24
C TYR A 184 -7.24 10.05 16.19
N TYR A 185 -6.05 9.43 16.21
CA TYR A 185 -5.95 7.97 16.16
C TYR A 185 -6.57 7.28 17.37
N VAL A 186 -6.41 7.87 18.56
CA VAL A 186 -7.05 7.36 19.78
C VAL A 186 -8.58 7.36 19.63
N ARG A 187 -9.18 8.43 19.08
CA ARG A 187 -10.63 8.49 18.85
C ARG A 187 -11.08 7.47 17.82
N GLU A 188 -10.33 7.29 16.73
CA GLU A 188 -10.60 6.27 15.72
C GLU A 188 -10.61 4.86 16.33
N ILE A 189 -9.65 4.56 17.22
CA ILE A 189 -9.59 3.29 17.95
C ILE A 189 -10.80 3.16 18.89
N GLN A 190 -11.11 4.18 19.68
CA GLN A 190 -12.22 4.15 20.62
C GLN A 190 -13.60 4.07 19.94
N ALA A 191 -13.71 4.50 18.69
CA ALA A 191 -14.94 4.37 17.89
C ALA A 191 -15.16 2.93 17.36
N LYS A 192 -14.14 2.07 17.38
CA LYS A 192 -14.27 0.67 16.95
C LYS A 192 -15.05 -0.15 17.99
N PRO A 193 -15.86 -1.12 17.55
CA PRO A 193 -16.67 -1.98 18.43
C PRO A 193 -15.83 -3.12 19.06
N TYR A 194 -14.58 -2.85 19.43
CA TYR A 194 -13.64 -3.86 19.88
C TYR A 194 -13.35 -3.72 21.37
N VAL A 195 -13.05 -4.85 22.04
CA VAL A 195 -12.55 -4.86 23.41
C VAL A 195 -11.03 -4.90 23.36
N PHE A 196 -10.39 -3.81 23.73
CA PHE A 196 -8.94 -3.68 23.67
C PHE A 196 -8.28 -4.14 24.98
N GLU A 197 -7.15 -4.85 24.86
CA GLU A 197 -6.31 -5.23 26.00
C GLU A 197 -5.09 -4.32 26.11
N ARG A 198 -4.35 -4.13 25.01
CA ARG A 198 -3.09 -3.39 25.00
C ARG A 198 -2.77 -2.77 23.66
N HIS A 199 -2.05 -1.65 23.71
CA HIS A 199 -1.59 -0.90 22.55
C HIS A 199 -0.06 -0.87 22.55
N TYR A 200 0.57 -1.49 21.55
CA TYR A 200 2.02 -1.57 21.42
C TYR A 200 2.52 -0.43 20.53
N LEU A 201 3.30 0.46 21.13
CA LEU A 201 3.90 1.60 20.46
C LEU A 201 5.41 1.36 20.24
N PRO A 202 6.01 1.87 19.18
CA PRO A 202 7.45 1.81 18.97
C PRO A 202 8.20 2.58 20.05
N HIS A 203 9.51 2.36 20.16
CA HIS A 203 10.38 3.00 21.14
C HIS A 203 10.29 4.55 21.11
N ASP A 204 10.00 5.14 19.94
CA ASP A 204 9.81 6.58 19.76
C ASP A 204 8.60 7.13 20.53
N GLY A 205 7.66 6.28 20.93
CA GLY A 205 6.55 6.63 21.79
C GLY A 205 6.96 7.21 23.17
N ARG A 206 8.23 7.01 23.57
CA ARG A 206 8.83 7.60 24.77
C ARG A 206 9.41 8.99 24.59
N HIS A 207 9.53 9.47 23.35
CA HIS A 207 10.07 10.79 23.08
C HIS A 207 9.06 11.88 23.45
N ALA A 208 9.49 12.85 24.25
CA ALA A 208 8.64 13.96 24.64
C ALA A 208 8.46 14.94 23.48
N ASN A 209 7.22 15.34 23.24
CA ASN A 209 6.93 16.44 22.33
C ASN A 209 7.41 17.76 22.94
N LEU A 210 8.28 18.47 22.25
CA LEU A 210 8.87 19.74 22.70
C LEU A 210 7.84 20.82 23.03
N ALA A 211 6.66 20.80 22.40
CA ALA A 211 5.61 21.79 22.60
C ALA A 211 4.75 21.51 23.84
N THR A 212 4.53 20.22 24.17
CA THR A 212 3.64 19.82 25.27
C THR A 212 4.37 19.27 26.49
N GLY A 213 5.65 18.90 26.32
CA GLY A 213 6.47 18.22 27.34
C GLY A 213 6.01 16.79 27.66
N LYS A 214 4.95 16.29 26.99
CA LYS A 214 4.42 14.92 27.18
C LYS A 214 4.95 13.97 26.11
N THR A 215 5.13 12.72 26.49
CA THR A 215 5.42 11.62 25.56
C THR A 215 4.14 11.17 24.85
N ILE A 216 4.26 10.50 23.72
CA ILE A 216 3.12 9.89 23.02
C ILE A 216 2.46 8.84 23.92
N GLN A 217 3.25 8.04 24.64
CA GLN A 217 2.77 7.11 25.65
C GLN A 217 1.85 7.80 26.67
N GLU A 218 2.32 8.89 27.31
CA GLU A 218 1.52 9.63 28.31
C GLU A 218 0.23 10.23 27.71
N ILE A 219 0.27 10.63 26.45
CA ILE A 219 -0.94 11.13 25.77
C ILE A 219 -1.95 9.99 25.59
N VAL A 220 -1.55 8.85 25.06
CA VAL A 220 -2.42 7.70 24.79
C VAL A 220 -2.97 7.13 26.11
N GLU A 221 -2.14 6.99 27.15
CA GLU A 221 -2.54 6.56 28.49
C GLU A 221 -3.51 7.54 29.14
N GLY A 222 -3.36 8.85 28.87
CA GLY A 222 -4.28 9.88 29.33
C GLY A 222 -5.72 9.74 28.81
N PHE A 223 -5.93 9.02 27.72
CA PHE A 223 -7.23 8.62 27.20
C PHE A 223 -7.75 7.29 27.78
N GLY A 224 -7.05 6.69 28.72
CA GLY A 224 -7.43 5.44 29.38
C GLY A 224 -7.01 4.17 28.65
N LEU A 225 -6.17 4.27 27.64
CA LEU A 225 -5.64 3.12 26.91
C LEU A 225 -4.39 2.56 27.61
N ARG A 226 -4.25 1.23 27.63
CA ARG A 226 -3.07 0.56 28.22
C ARG A 226 -1.98 0.45 27.15
N VAL A 227 -0.88 1.15 27.37
CA VAL A 227 0.25 1.20 26.43
C VAL A 227 1.41 0.32 26.89
N GLU A 228 2.06 -0.31 25.93
CA GLU A 228 3.37 -0.93 26.11
C GLU A 228 4.31 -0.45 25.02
N ILE A 229 5.53 -0.09 25.39
CA ILE A 229 6.55 0.32 24.43
C ILE A 229 7.38 -0.90 24.02
N VAL A 230 7.37 -1.20 22.73
CA VAL A 230 8.16 -2.28 22.16
C VAL A 230 9.65 -1.88 22.15
N PRO A 231 10.56 -2.76 22.55
CA PRO A 231 11.98 -2.50 22.43
C PRO A 231 12.39 -2.36 20.96
N GLN A 232 13.37 -1.48 20.71
CA GLN A 232 13.93 -1.37 19.36
C GLN A 232 14.70 -2.65 19.01
N ILE A 233 14.24 -3.36 17.99
CA ILE A 233 14.95 -4.47 17.38
C ILE A 233 15.55 -4.01 16.04
N GLY A 234 16.68 -4.60 15.62
CA GLY A 234 17.24 -4.26 14.31
C GLY A 234 16.29 -4.70 13.19
N ILE A 235 16.31 -3.97 12.07
CA ILE A 235 15.42 -4.18 10.91
C ILE A 235 15.42 -5.65 10.45
N ASP A 236 16.61 -6.27 10.31
CA ASP A 236 16.71 -7.66 9.88
C ASP A 236 16.04 -8.63 10.87
N ASN A 237 16.14 -8.36 12.17
CA ASN A 237 15.50 -9.17 13.21
C ASN A 237 13.97 -9.03 13.13
N GLY A 238 13.46 -7.80 12.93
CA GLY A 238 12.03 -7.54 12.72
C GLY A 238 11.48 -8.27 11.50
N ILE A 239 12.17 -8.17 10.36
CA ILE A 239 11.79 -8.88 9.13
C ILE A 239 11.75 -10.40 9.36
N ASN A 240 12.76 -10.96 10.03
CA ASN A 240 12.81 -12.40 10.29
C ASN A 240 11.71 -12.83 11.28
N ALA A 241 11.40 -12.03 12.30
CA ALA A 241 10.30 -12.30 13.24
C ALA A 241 8.95 -12.35 12.49
N VAL A 242 8.67 -11.37 11.63
CA VAL A 242 7.47 -11.35 10.78
C VAL A 242 7.38 -12.61 9.91
N ARG A 243 8.47 -12.98 9.22
CA ARG A 243 8.50 -14.19 8.39
C ARG A 243 8.20 -15.47 9.18
N MET A 244 8.70 -15.56 10.41
CA MET A 244 8.42 -16.69 11.29
C MET A 244 6.96 -16.71 11.78
N ALA A 245 6.35 -15.56 12.00
CA ALA A 245 4.96 -15.44 12.44
C ALA A 245 3.95 -15.68 11.29
N MET A 246 4.24 -15.24 10.07
CA MET A 246 3.34 -15.26 8.92
C MET A 246 2.66 -16.61 8.62
N PRO A 247 3.26 -17.80 8.86
CA PRO A 247 2.54 -19.07 8.72
C PRO A 247 1.28 -19.19 9.58
N ASN A 248 1.20 -18.45 10.70
CA ASN A 248 0.07 -18.45 11.63
C ASN A 248 -0.78 -17.17 11.54
N VAL A 249 -0.52 -16.30 10.57
CA VAL A 249 -1.23 -15.04 10.36
C VAL A 249 -2.39 -15.21 9.38
N TRP A 250 -3.53 -14.61 9.72
CA TRP A 250 -4.72 -14.47 8.88
C TRP A 250 -5.07 -12.99 8.81
N ILE A 251 -5.32 -12.44 7.63
CA ILE A 251 -5.57 -11.00 7.43
C ILE A 251 -6.91 -10.78 6.76
N ASP A 252 -7.73 -9.88 7.32
CA ASP A 252 -8.99 -9.47 6.69
C ASP A 252 -8.74 -8.69 5.41
N GLU A 253 -9.17 -9.23 4.26
CA GLU A 253 -8.90 -8.68 2.94
C GLU A 253 -9.54 -7.32 2.68
N ASN A 254 -10.67 -7.04 3.33
CA ASN A 254 -11.44 -5.82 3.09
C ASN A 254 -10.99 -4.66 4.00
N LYS A 255 -10.86 -4.93 5.31
CA LYS A 255 -10.51 -3.93 6.30
C LYS A 255 -9.01 -3.61 6.31
N CYS A 256 -8.18 -4.56 5.91
CA CYS A 256 -6.72 -4.41 5.89
C CYS A 256 -6.16 -4.19 4.48
N LYS A 257 -6.99 -3.84 3.50
CA LYS A 257 -6.61 -3.73 2.09
C LYS A 257 -5.33 -2.91 1.87
N GLU A 258 -5.25 -1.72 2.45
CA GLU A 258 -4.09 -0.83 2.27
C GLU A 258 -2.84 -1.39 2.97
N GLY A 259 -2.99 -1.97 4.16
CA GLY A 259 -1.88 -2.62 4.86
C GLY A 259 -1.37 -3.86 4.14
N ILE A 260 -2.26 -4.70 3.57
CA ILE A 260 -1.88 -5.85 2.73
C ILE A 260 -1.06 -5.36 1.54
N LYS A 261 -1.53 -4.32 0.85
CA LYS A 261 -0.83 -3.71 -0.27
C LYS A 261 0.56 -3.23 0.16
N ALA A 262 0.67 -2.58 1.30
CA ALA A 262 1.96 -2.12 1.81
C ALA A 262 2.92 -3.30 2.10
N LEU A 263 2.46 -4.40 2.72
CA LEU A 263 3.28 -5.59 2.93
C LEU A 263 3.73 -6.25 1.62
N GLU A 264 2.90 -6.25 0.58
CA GLU A 264 3.22 -6.79 -0.74
C GLU A 264 4.24 -5.93 -1.50
N TYR A 265 4.33 -4.64 -1.15
CA TYR A 265 5.21 -3.68 -1.81
C TYR A 265 6.42 -3.27 -0.99
N TYR A 266 6.51 -3.67 0.27
CA TYR A 266 7.68 -3.42 1.11
C TYR A 266 8.91 -4.09 0.50
N HIS A 267 9.87 -3.30 0.05
CA HIS A 267 10.98 -3.76 -0.78
C HIS A 267 12.33 -3.23 -0.30
N TYR A 268 13.39 -3.86 -0.78
CA TYR A 268 14.74 -3.37 -0.52
C TYR A 268 15.11 -2.27 -1.50
N GLU A 269 15.91 -1.29 -1.03
CA GLU A 269 16.49 -0.27 -1.92
C GLU A 269 17.29 -0.91 -3.06
N THR A 270 17.33 -0.22 -4.20
CA THR A 270 18.24 -0.54 -5.30
C THR A 270 19.31 0.55 -5.44
N ASP A 271 20.53 0.16 -5.79
CA ASP A 271 21.58 1.12 -6.12
C ASP A 271 21.37 1.71 -7.53
N LYS A 272 22.22 2.67 -7.92
CA LYS A 272 22.14 3.32 -9.23
C LYS A 272 22.34 2.37 -10.43
N ASN A 273 22.82 1.16 -10.18
CA ASN A 273 23.06 0.13 -11.19
C ASN A 273 21.93 -0.93 -11.19
N GLY A 274 20.88 -0.75 -10.37
CA GLY A 274 19.78 -1.68 -10.23
C GLY A 274 20.06 -2.87 -9.30
N ASN A 275 21.19 -2.90 -8.58
CA ASN A 275 21.48 -3.98 -7.65
C ASN A 275 20.75 -3.75 -6.32
N ARG A 276 20.14 -4.79 -5.78
CA ARG A 276 19.47 -4.78 -4.48
C ARG A 276 20.47 -4.49 -3.36
N ARG A 277 20.10 -3.56 -2.49
CA ARG A 277 20.75 -3.30 -1.18
C ARG A 277 20.06 -4.13 -0.10
N ASN A 278 20.78 -4.43 0.98
CA ASN A 278 20.19 -5.11 2.15
C ASN A 278 19.56 -4.10 3.14
N ILE A 279 19.01 -3.02 2.63
CA ILE A 279 18.34 -1.97 3.42
C ILE A 279 16.96 -1.79 2.80
N PRO A 280 15.88 -2.02 3.54
CA PRO A 280 14.53 -1.75 3.03
C PRO A 280 14.36 -0.28 2.67
N ALA A 281 13.59 -0.03 1.62
CA ALA A 281 13.24 1.33 1.22
C ALA A 281 12.33 1.96 2.27
N HIS A 282 12.61 3.23 2.58
CA HIS A 282 11.73 4.02 3.43
C HIS A 282 10.79 4.83 2.54
N ASP A 283 9.65 4.25 2.24
CA ASP A 283 8.59 4.85 1.44
C ASP A 283 7.21 4.58 2.05
N TRP A 284 6.14 4.82 1.29
CA TRP A 284 4.77 4.60 1.75
C TRP A 284 4.50 3.18 2.26
N SER A 285 5.23 2.17 1.79
CA SER A 285 5.02 0.76 2.17
C SER A 285 5.71 0.39 3.50
N SER A 286 6.68 1.19 3.96
CA SER A 286 7.47 0.88 5.16
C SER A 286 6.66 0.98 6.44
N HIS A 287 5.75 1.95 6.57
CA HIS A 287 5.02 2.21 7.82
C HIS A 287 4.16 1.02 8.27
N ALA A 288 3.41 0.43 7.34
CA ALA A 288 2.63 -0.77 7.64
C ALA A 288 3.53 -1.97 7.99
N ALA A 289 4.66 -2.13 7.28
CA ALA A 289 5.59 -3.22 7.52
C ALA A 289 6.31 -3.08 8.87
N ASP A 290 6.71 -1.85 9.24
CA ASP A 290 7.35 -1.54 10.51
C ASP A 290 6.38 -1.76 11.69
N ALA A 291 5.13 -1.29 11.57
CA ALA A 291 4.08 -1.58 12.55
C ALA A 291 3.81 -3.09 12.68
N PHE A 292 3.83 -3.83 11.57
CA PHE A 292 3.62 -5.28 11.56
C PHE A 292 4.78 -6.03 12.22
N GLY A 293 5.99 -5.51 12.13
CA GLY A 293 7.20 -6.07 12.75
C GLY A 293 7.21 -6.01 14.29
N HIS A 294 6.28 -5.29 14.90
CA HIS A 294 6.15 -5.19 16.34
C HIS A 294 5.30 -6.31 16.97
N GLU A 295 4.86 -7.31 16.20
CA GLU A 295 3.91 -8.37 16.61
C GLU A 295 4.48 -9.47 17.52
N GLU A 296 5.62 -9.37 18.18
CA GLU A 296 5.99 -10.34 19.22
C GLU A 296 5.47 -9.95 20.62
N PRO A 297 4.30 -10.47 21.05
CA PRO A 297 4.02 -10.57 22.48
C PRO A 297 4.83 -11.74 23.02
N SER A 298 5.76 -11.45 23.92
CA SER A 298 6.49 -12.41 24.76
C SER A 298 5.56 -13.30 25.57
#